data_17e719588342242c2e07e0990e03f539
#
_entry.id   17e719588342242c2e07e0990e03f539
#
_cell.length_a   1.000
_cell.length_b   1.000
_cell.length_c   1.000
_cell.angle_alpha   90.00
_cell.angle_beta   90.00
_cell.angle_gamma   90.00
#
_symmetry.space_group_name_H-M   'P 1'
#
loop_
_entity.id
_entity.type
_entity.pdbx_description
1 polymer ?
#
loop_
_entity_poly.entity_id
_entity_poly.type
_entity_poly.pdbx_seq_one_letter_code
_entity_poly.pdbx_strand_id
1 'polypeptide(L)'
;MRRYGSHVSAELAAVDGRKRLNMDKVMTVICFILLLIIVVIPIVMIIYNAFFNEGKPEIDMFVEQVTDGKNIEAMWNTLKIAVFATILGTIMGVFYAWLLGRSDIPAKGLMRALFNIPYMFPPFLGAMAWDMMFNGRSGYINKWLRDLFHLSAMPININSVWGIVFVEVSYYFPFVFMQVVSALERMDPTLEESARIAGAKQPQPKHQWRGRVG
;
A
#
# COMPACT_ATOMS: atom_id res chain seq x y z
N MET A 1 -38.82 30.73 -41.97
CA MET A 1 -37.64 29.86 -42.26
C MET A 1 -36.69 29.53 -41.11
N ARG A 2 -36.69 30.23 -39.96
CA ARG A 2 -35.76 29.97 -38.84
C ARG A 2 -36.12 28.74 -37.92
N ARG A 3 -37.33 28.27 -37.93
CA ARG A 3 -37.76 27.15 -37.07
C ARG A 3 -37.44 25.74 -37.61
N TYR A 4 -37.18 25.60 -38.89
CA TYR A 4 -36.92 24.29 -39.50
C TYR A 4 -35.47 23.82 -39.27
N GLY A 5 -34.48 24.74 -39.15
CA GLY A 5 -33.09 24.40 -38.92
C GLY A 5 -32.78 23.93 -37.48
N SER A 6 -33.56 24.39 -36.49
CA SER A 6 -33.33 24.00 -35.09
C SER A 6 -33.78 22.56 -34.76
N HIS A 7 -34.80 22.07 -35.46
CA HIS A 7 -35.27 20.69 -35.29
C HIS A 7 -34.30 19.68 -35.93
N VAL A 8 -33.77 19.98 -37.09
CA VAL A 8 -32.83 19.11 -37.82
C VAL A 8 -31.50 19.01 -37.06
N SER A 9 -30.99 20.12 -36.52
CA SER A 9 -29.76 20.11 -35.72
C SER A 9 -29.91 19.39 -34.39
N ALA A 10 -31.08 19.46 -33.73
CA ALA A 10 -31.38 18.72 -32.51
C ALA A 10 -31.51 17.20 -32.75
N GLU A 11 -32.09 16.83 -33.89
CA GLU A 11 -32.26 15.42 -34.28
C GLU A 11 -30.90 14.80 -34.68
N LEU A 12 -30.03 15.52 -35.40
CA LEU A 12 -28.67 15.09 -35.72
C LEU A 12 -27.79 14.96 -34.44
N ALA A 13 -27.91 15.88 -33.51
CA ALA A 13 -27.21 15.82 -32.24
C ALA A 13 -27.69 14.62 -31.37
N ALA A 14 -28.99 14.33 -31.41
CA ALA A 14 -29.56 13.17 -30.68
C ALA A 14 -29.12 11.82 -31.31
N VAL A 15 -29.00 11.76 -32.64
CA VAL A 15 -28.51 10.56 -33.36
C VAL A 15 -27.02 10.35 -33.11
N ASP A 16 -26.22 11.42 -33.11
CA ASP A 16 -24.77 11.34 -32.79
C ASP A 16 -24.53 10.97 -31.34
N GLY A 17 -25.30 11.51 -30.40
CA GLY A 17 -25.25 11.14 -28.99
C GLY A 17 -25.62 9.67 -28.72
N ARG A 18 -26.63 9.13 -29.45
CA ARG A 18 -26.99 7.70 -29.33
C ARG A 18 -25.92 6.77 -29.91
N LYS A 19 -25.26 7.15 -31.00
CA LYS A 19 -24.14 6.39 -31.58
C LYS A 19 -22.93 6.39 -30.65
N ARG A 20 -22.58 7.52 -30.05
CA ARG A 20 -21.48 7.61 -29.07
C ARG A 20 -21.75 6.78 -27.82
N LEU A 21 -22.97 6.85 -27.26
CA LEU A 21 -23.37 6.04 -26.12
C LEU A 21 -23.31 4.53 -26.40
N ASN A 22 -23.61 4.09 -27.63
CA ASN A 22 -23.47 2.70 -28.01
C ASN A 22 -22.01 2.28 -28.20
N MET A 23 -21.19 3.14 -28.79
CA MET A 23 -19.74 2.89 -28.94
C MET A 23 -19.05 2.78 -27.58
N ASP A 24 -19.35 3.67 -26.65
CA ASP A 24 -18.76 3.63 -25.29
C ASP A 24 -19.14 2.36 -24.55
N LYS A 25 -20.40 1.92 -24.66
CA LYS A 25 -20.85 0.65 -24.08
C LYS A 25 -20.15 -0.54 -24.72
N VAL A 26 -20.02 -0.57 -26.04
CA VAL A 26 -19.32 -1.64 -26.76
C VAL A 26 -17.85 -1.69 -26.34
N MET A 27 -17.17 -0.54 -26.30
CA MET A 27 -15.77 -0.44 -25.82
C MET A 27 -15.63 -0.94 -24.39
N THR A 28 -16.54 -0.52 -23.49
CA THR A 28 -16.54 -0.97 -22.09
C THR A 28 -16.72 -2.48 -21.98
N VAL A 29 -17.65 -3.07 -22.74
CA VAL A 29 -17.87 -4.52 -22.74
C VAL A 29 -16.65 -5.26 -23.29
N ILE A 30 -16.04 -4.78 -24.36
CA ILE A 30 -14.81 -5.38 -24.93
C ILE A 30 -13.69 -5.32 -23.90
N CYS A 31 -13.43 -4.16 -23.27
CA CYS A 31 -12.42 -4.01 -22.24
C CYS A 31 -12.69 -4.94 -21.05
N PHE A 32 -13.95 -5.07 -20.62
CA PHE A 32 -14.32 -5.96 -19.53
C PHE A 32 -14.08 -7.43 -19.88
N ILE A 33 -14.46 -7.85 -21.09
CA ILE A 33 -14.21 -9.23 -21.57
C ILE A 33 -12.71 -9.51 -21.65
N LEU A 34 -11.91 -8.57 -22.22
CA LEU A 34 -10.45 -8.71 -22.28
C LEU A 34 -9.83 -8.83 -20.89
N LEU A 35 -10.27 -7.98 -19.95
CA LEU A 35 -9.80 -8.04 -18.57
C LEU A 35 -10.17 -9.37 -17.92
N LEU A 36 -11.40 -9.85 -18.13
CA LEU A 36 -11.87 -11.13 -17.62
C LEU A 36 -11.03 -12.29 -18.18
N ILE A 37 -10.73 -12.28 -19.47
CA ILE A 37 -9.89 -13.28 -20.13
C ILE A 37 -8.47 -13.26 -19.52
N ILE A 38 -7.84 -12.08 -19.43
CA ILE A 38 -6.47 -11.91 -18.91
C ILE A 38 -6.36 -12.35 -17.44
N VAL A 39 -7.41 -12.17 -16.65
CA VAL A 39 -7.41 -12.54 -15.22
C VAL A 39 -7.82 -13.98 -15.02
N VAL A 40 -8.90 -14.43 -15.68
CA VAL A 40 -9.48 -15.76 -15.42
C VAL A 40 -8.63 -16.88 -16.00
N ILE A 41 -8.08 -16.70 -17.21
CA ILE A 41 -7.29 -17.77 -17.85
C ILE A 41 -6.08 -18.20 -16.98
N PRO A 42 -5.22 -17.30 -16.49
CA PRO A 42 -4.12 -17.70 -15.61
C PRO A 42 -4.58 -18.40 -14.33
N ILE A 43 -5.67 -17.92 -13.72
CA ILE A 43 -6.22 -18.54 -12.50
C ILE A 43 -6.70 -19.97 -12.79
N VAL A 44 -7.45 -20.16 -13.86
CA VAL A 44 -7.93 -21.49 -14.27
C VAL A 44 -6.74 -22.41 -14.60
N MET A 45 -5.70 -21.88 -15.27
CA MET A 45 -4.51 -22.67 -15.57
C MET A 45 -3.75 -23.08 -14.30
N ILE A 46 -3.63 -22.18 -13.32
CA ILE A 46 -3.00 -22.52 -12.03
C ILE A 46 -3.80 -23.61 -11.32
N ILE A 47 -5.11 -23.47 -11.24
CA ILE A 47 -5.99 -24.48 -10.63
C ILE A 47 -5.89 -25.81 -11.39
N TYR A 48 -5.94 -25.75 -12.72
CA TYR A 48 -5.83 -26.96 -13.55
C TYR A 48 -4.48 -27.67 -13.28
N ASN A 49 -3.36 -26.96 -13.34
CA ASN A 49 -2.03 -27.53 -13.11
C ASN A 49 -1.81 -27.98 -11.65
N ALA A 50 -2.58 -27.48 -10.69
CA ALA A 50 -2.53 -27.96 -9.31
C ALA A 50 -3.16 -29.36 -9.13
N PHE A 51 -4.12 -29.74 -9.98
CA PHE A 51 -4.83 -31.00 -9.88
C PHE A 51 -4.54 -31.98 -11.02
N PHE A 52 -3.97 -31.49 -12.14
CA PHE A 52 -3.69 -32.31 -13.31
C PHE A 52 -2.21 -32.16 -13.69
N ASN A 53 -1.53 -33.28 -13.83
CA ASN A 53 -0.19 -33.36 -14.36
C ASN A 53 -0.23 -34.14 -15.69
N GLU A 54 0.28 -33.54 -16.77
CA GLU A 54 0.25 -34.12 -18.13
C GLU A 54 -1.16 -34.62 -18.57
N GLY A 55 -2.22 -33.91 -18.09
CA GLY A 55 -3.60 -34.27 -18.43
C GLY A 55 -4.21 -35.41 -17.61
N LYS A 56 -3.51 -35.94 -16.62
CA LYS A 56 -4.00 -36.95 -15.68
C LYS A 56 -4.30 -36.31 -14.33
N PRO A 57 -5.42 -36.66 -13.67
CA PRO A 57 -5.68 -36.15 -12.33
C PRO A 57 -4.71 -36.76 -11.33
N GLU A 58 -3.90 -35.92 -10.68
CA GLU A 58 -2.94 -36.29 -9.64
C GLU A 58 -3.24 -35.55 -8.34
N ILE A 59 -4.34 -35.90 -7.69
CA ILE A 59 -4.76 -35.31 -6.43
C ILE A 59 -3.76 -35.62 -5.32
N ASP A 60 -3.13 -36.80 -5.39
CA ASP A 60 -2.14 -37.25 -4.39
C ASP A 60 -0.94 -36.30 -4.34
N MET A 61 -0.44 -35.85 -5.48
CA MET A 61 0.64 -34.86 -5.55
C MET A 61 0.26 -33.53 -4.89
N PHE A 62 -0.97 -33.06 -5.12
CA PHE A 62 -1.47 -31.85 -4.47
C PHE A 62 -1.54 -32.01 -2.95
N VAL A 63 -2.09 -33.15 -2.47
CA VAL A 63 -2.19 -33.46 -1.05
C VAL A 63 -0.79 -33.56 -0.44
N GLU A 64 0.15 -34.22 -1.07
CA GLU A 64 1.54 -34.32 -0.60
C GLU A 64 2.19 -32.94 -0.47
N GLN A 65 2.04 -32.07 -1.46
CA GLN A 65 2.59 -30.70 -1.40
C GLN A 65 1.95 -29.86 -0.29
N VAL A 66 0.66 -29.96 -0.06
CA VAL A 66 -0.03 -29.20 0.98
C VAL A 66 0.28 -29.72 2.39
N THR A 67 0.54 -31.01 2.52
CA THR A 67 0.85 -31.68 3.81
C THR A 67 2.34 -31.76 4.11
N ASP A 68 3.22 -31.40 3.16
CA ASP A 68 4.67 -31.34 3.41
C ASP A 68 4.98 -30.34 4.53
N GLY A 69 5.73 -30.81 5.51
CA GLY A 69 6.11 -30.02 6.67
C GLY A 69 6.83 -28.70 6.33
N LYS A 70 7.64 -28.69 5.27
CA LYS A 70 8.32 -27.48 4.80
C LYS A 70 7.34 -26.45 4.23
N ASN A 71 6.34 -26.90 3.49
CA ASN A 71 5.32 -26.04 2.93
C ASN A 71 4.41 -25.46 4.01
N ILE A 72 4.04 -26.29 5.01
CA ILE A 72 3.28 -25.83 6.18
C ILE A 72 4.09 -24.79 6.98
N GLU A 73 5.38 -25.02 7.20
CA GLU A 73 6.24 -24.04 7.86
C GLU A 73 6.34 -22.73 7.06
N ALA A 74 6.50 -22.82 5.75
CA ALA A 74 6.52 -21.65 4.86
C ALA A 74 5.21 -20.87 4.92
N MET A 75 4.07 -21.54 4.85
CA MET A 75 2.74 -20.92 5.00
C MET A 75 2.58 -20.22 6.35
N TRP A 76 3.02 -20.86 7.42
CA TRP A 76 2.97 -20.30 8.77
C TRP A 76 3.87 -19.07 8.92
N ASN A 77 5.07 -19.11 8.35
CA ASN A 77 5.98 -17.97 8.33
C ASN A 77 5.42 -16.82 7.49
N THR A 78 4.81 -17.10 6.34
CA THR A 78 4.12 -16.10 5.52
C THR A 78 2.98 -15.42 6.30
N LEU A 79 2.18 -16.19 7.00
CA LEU A 79 1.09 -15.65 7.83
C LEU A 79 1.62 -14.75 8.95
N LYS A 80 2.68 -15.17 9.65
CA LYS A 80 3.35 -14.35 10.67
C LYS A 80 3.84 -13.03 10.08
N ILE A 81 4.57 -13.09 8.96
CA ILE A 81 5.09 -11.90 8.27
C ILE A 81 3.94 -10.96 7.92
N ALA A 82 2.88 -11.47 7.28
CA ALA A 82 1.74 -10.66 6.87
C ALA A 82 1.05 -9.97 8.05
N VAL A 83 0.81 -10.69 9.15
CA VAL A 83 0.16 -10.14 10.34
C VAL A 83 1.04 -9.07 11.00
N PHE A 84 2.32 -9.36 11.25
CA PHE A 84 3.20 -8.40 11.91
C PHE A 84 3.51 -7.19 11.02
N ALA A 85 3.73 -7.38 9.73
CA ALA A 85 3.94 -6.28 8.79
C ALA A 85 2.72 -5.36 8.71
N THR A 86 1.51 -5.93 8.67
CA THR A 86 0.27 -5.15 8.67
C THR A 86 0.10 -4.34 9.96
N ILE A 87 0.27 -4.97 11.12
CA ILE A 87 0.12 -4.30 12.42
C ILE A 87 1.15 -3.17 12.56
N LEU A 88 2.43 -3.48 12.37
CA LEU A 88 3.51 -2.50 12.54
C LEU A 88 3.46 -1.39 11.48
N GLY A 89 3.19 -1.74 10.22
CA GLY A 89 3.04 -0.77 9.14
C GLY A 89 1.86 0.18 9.38
N THR A 90 0.74 -0.34 9.90
CA THR A 90 -0.42 0.47 10.27
C THR A 90 -0.08 1.40 11.45
N ILE A 91 0.54 0.89 12.50
CA ILE A 91 0.94 1.71 13.66
C ILE A 91 1.88 2.84 13.22
N MET A 92 2.89 2.54 12.42
CA MET A 92 3.84 3.54 11.92
C MET A 92 3.15 4.55 10.99
N GLY A 93 2.34 4.07 10.04
CA GLY A 93 1.62 4.94 9.11
C GLY A 93 0.67 5.90 9.81
N VAL A 94 -0.12 5.40 10.77
CA VAL A 94 -1.04 6.23 11.57
C VAL A 94 -0.28 7.20 12.45
N PHE A 95 0.81 6.75 13.10
CA PHE A 95 1.63 7.60 13.96
C PHE A 95 2.24 8.78 13.18
N TYR A 96 2.85 8.53 12.03
CA TYR A 96 3.43 9.59 11.21
C TYR A 96 2.37 10.48 10.57
N ALA A 97 1.21 9.94 10.20
CA ALA A 97 0.10 10.72 9.69
C ALA A 97 -0.46 11.67 10.75
N TRP A 98 -0.64 11.18 11.97
CA TRP A 98 -1.07 11.99 13.10
C TRP A 98 -0.02 13.07 13.43
N LEU A 99 1.25 12.70 13.47
CA LEU A 99 2.36 13.61 13.75
C LEU A 99 2.41 14.77 12.73
N LEU A 100 2.31 14.48 11.43
CA LEU A 100 2.32 15.51 10.40
C LEU A 100 1.01 16.29 10.28
N GLY A 101 -0.13 15.62 10.54
CA GLY A 101 -1.44 16.23 10.43
C GLY A 101 -1.77 17.19 11.59
N ARG A 102 -1.31 16.86 12.80
CA ARG A 102 -1.71 17.55 14.04
C ARG A 102 -0.61 18.38 14.71
N SER A 103 0.64 18.25 14.30
CA SER A 103 1.77 19.00 14.89
C SER A 103 2.26 20.09 13.95
N ASP A 104 2.71 21.22 14.49
CA ASP A 104 3.30 22.32 13.72
C ASP A 104 4.80 22.10 13.51
N ILE A 105 5.15 20.97 12.87
CA ILE A 105 6.53 20.62 12.57
C ILE A 105 7.02 21.48 11.40
N PRO A 106 8.22 22.07 11.49
CA PRO A 106 8.83 22.76 10.35
C PRO A 106 9.08 21.78 9.21
N ALA A 107 8.95 22.26 7.96
CA ALA A 107 9.20 21.47 6.75
C ALA A 107 8.26 20.25 6.55
N LYS A 108 6.99 20.32 6.96
CA LYS A 108 5.98 19.24 6.78
C LYS A 108 5.96 18.67 5.36
N GLY A 109 6.07 19.54 4.34
CA GLY A 109 6.07 19.13 2.93
C GLY A 109 7.27 18.23 2.58
N LEU A 110 8.46 18.59 3.08
CA LEU A 110 9.66 17.79 2.89
C LEU A 110 9.54 16.43 3.59
N MET A 111 9.06 16.41 4.84
CA MET A 111 8.84 15.17 5.59
C MET A 111 7.86 14.25 4.87
N ARG A 112 6.76 14.79 4.34
CA ARG A 112 5.79 14.04 3.54
C ARG A 112 6.44 13.46 2.28
N ALA A 113 7.25 14.23 1.57
CA ALA A 113 7.99 13.75 0.41
C ALA A 113 8.95 12.61 0.77
N LEU A 114 9.74 12.79 1.84
CA LEU A 114 10.70 11.78 2.31
C LEU A 114 10.01 10.45 2.72
N PHE A 115 8.87 10.51 3.40
CA PHE A 115 8.14 9.31 3.79
C PHE A 115 7.55 8.56 2.60
N ASN A 116 7.29 9.23 1.48
CA ASN A 116 6.77 8.59 0.26
C ASN A 116 7.87 8.00 -0.64
N ILE A 117 9.14 8.36 -0.43
CA ILE A 117 10.26 7.86 -1.24
C ILE A 117 10.30 6.32 -1.31
N PRO A 118 10.21 5.56 -0.19
CA PRO A 118 10.26 4.10 -0.26
C PRO A 118 9.18 3.50 -1.17
N TYR A 119 7.99 4.09 -1.18
CA TYR A 119 6.87 3.62 -2.00
C TYR A 119 7.07 3.87 -3.51
N MET A 120 7.89 4.85 -3.89
CA MET A 120 8.17 5.17 -5.29
C MET A 120 9.13 4.18 -5.97
N PHE A 121 9.92 3.46 -5.19
CA PHE A 121 10.85 2.46 -5.73
C PHE A 121 10.19 1.09 -5.84
N PRO A 122 10.55 0.28 -6.84
CA PRO A 122 10.12 -1.12 -6.89
C PRO A 122 10.55 -1.87 -5.62
N PRO A 123 9.64 -2.61 -4.96
CA PRO A 123 9.93 -3.31 -3.69
C PRO A 123 11.16 -4.22 -3.77
N PHE A 124 11.38 -4.86 -4.92
CA PHE A 124 12.53 -5.71 -5.17
C PHE A 124 13.88 -4.97 -4.99
N LEU A 125 14.00 -3.75 -5.54
CA LEU A 125 15.24 -2.97 -5.44
C LEU A 125 15.53 -2.58 -4.00
N GLY A 126 14.50 -2.23 -3.23
CA GLY A 126 14.69 -1.91 -1.83
C GLY A 126 15.02 -3.12 -0.98
N ALA A 127 14.40 -4.27 -1.24
CA ALA A 127 14.77 -5.51 -0.56
C ALA A 127 16.23 -5.87 -0.81
N MET A 128 16.71 -5.73 -2.06
CA MET A 128 18.13 -5.91 -2.38
C MET A 128 19.03 -4.90 -1.66
N ALA A 129 18.63 -3.63 -1.59
CA ALA A 129 19.41 -2.62 -0.90
C ALA A 129 19.52 -2.92 0.61
N TRP A 130 18.43 -3.32 1.25
CA TRP A 130 18.43 -3.76 2.65
C TRP A 130 19.30 -5.00 2.86
N ASP A 131 19.24 -5.99 1.94
CA ASP A 131 20.10 -7.17 2.00
C ASP A 131 21.57 -6.79 1.88
N MET A 132 21.95 -5.94 0.92
CA MET A 132 23.33 -5.45 0.81
C MET A 132 23.82 -4.75 2.07
N MET A 133 22.96 -4.07 2.80
CA MET A 133 23.33 -3.36 4.04
C MET A 133 23.38 -4.28 5.25
N PHE A 134 22.41 -5.17 5.43
CA PHE A 134 22.20 -5.93 6.66
C PHE A 134 22.24 -7.46 6.48
N ASN A 135 22.80 -7.95 5.37
CA ASN A 135 23.04 -9.37 5.19
C ASN A 135 23.87 -9.94 6.33
N GLY A 136 23.44 -11.08 6.89
CA GLY A 136 24.10 -11.70 8.04
C GLY A 136 25.52 -12.23 7.77
N ARG A 137 25.97 -12.28 6.50
CA ARG A 137 27.31 -12.76 6.13
C ARG A 137 28.21 -11.64 5.60
N SER A 138 27.65 -10.71 4.82
CA SER A 138 28.44 -9.77 4.03
C SER A 138 27.95 -8.32 4.08
N GLY A 139 26.88 -8.02 4.84
CA GLY A 139 26.26 -6.71 4.89
C GLY A 139 27.24 -5.60 5.29
N TYR A 140 27.23 -4.50 4.54
CA TYR A 140 28.16 -3.38 4.76
C TYR A 140 27.99 -2.74 6.15
N ILE A 141 26.76 -2.41 6.51
CA ILE A 141 26.47 -1.81 7.82
C ILE A 141 26.71 -2.83 8.93
N ASN A 142 26.40 -4.10 8.70
CA ASN A 142 26.66 -5.18 9.64
C ASN A 142 28.17 -5.32 9.96
N LYS A 143 29.02 -5.26 8.94
CA LYS A 143 30.48 -5.27 9.14
C LYS A 143 30.94 -4.07 9.95
N TRP A 144 30.46 -2.89 9.57
CA TRP A 144 30.79 -1.66 10.29
C TRP A 144 30.35 -1.70 11.76
N LEU A 145 29.12 -2.18 12.05
CA LEU A 145 28.64 -2.37 13.41
C LEU A 145 29.44 -3.39 14.19
N ARG A 146 29.74 -4.53 13.56
CA ARG A 146 30.60 -5.56 14.18
C ARG A 146 31.95 -5.00 14.57
N ASP A 147 32.61 -4.29 13.67
CA ASP A 147 33.93 -3.76 13.88
C ASP A 147 33.93 -2.61 14.91
N LEU A 148 32.90 -1.74 14.89
CA LEU A 148 32.73 -0.63 15.84
C LEU A 148 32.50 -1.12 17.28
N PHE A 149 31.68 -2.17 17.46
CA PHE A 149 31.33 -2.72 18.76
C PHE A 149 32.15 -3.95 19.14
N HIS A 150 33.15 -4.30 18.34
CA HIS A 150 34.02 -5.48 18.56
C HIS A 150 33.24 -6.78 18.77
N LEU A 151 32.17 -7.00 17.99
CA LEU A 151 31.33 -8.16 18.11
C LEU A 151 31.95 -9.38 17.44
N SER A 152 31.73 -10.56 18.01
CA SER A 152 32.21 -11.85 17.47
C SER A 152 31.42 -12.31 16.23
N ALA A 153 30.18 -11.81 16.05
CA ALA A 153 29.30 -12.17 14.95
C ALA A 153 28.60 -10.94 14.38
N MET A 154 27.95 -11.09 13.22
CA MET A 154 27.10 -10.05 12.63
C MET A 154 25.87 -9.81 13.49
N PRO A 155 25.56 -8.58 13.93
CA PRO A 155 24.49 -8.32 14.88
C PRO A 155 23.08 -8.44 14.28
N ILE A 156 22.93 -8.24 12.97
CA ILE A 156 21.63 -8.21 12.30
C ILE A 156 21.60 -9.28 11.20
N ASN A 157 20.49 -9.98 11.08
CA ASN A 157 20.22 -10.86 9.95
C ASN A 157 18.88 -10.45 9.29
N ILE A 158 18.99 -9.71 8.18
CA ILE A 158 17.81 -9.27 7.43
C ILE A 158 17.06 -10.45 6.78
N ASN A 159 17.76 -11.56 6.50
CA ASN A 159 17.18 -12.78 5.93
C ASN A 159 16.51 -13.67 7.01
N SER A 160 15.88 -13.04 7.98
CA SER A 160 15.08 -13.67 9.03
C SER A 160 13.63 -13.21 8.89
N VAL A 161 12.70 -13.92 9.55
CA VAL A 161 11.27 -13.52 9.59
C VAL A 161 11.12 -12.05 10.01
N TRP A 162 11.83 -11.63 11.05
CA TRP A 162 11.77 -10.25 11.53
C TRP A 162 12.44 -9.24 10.59
N GLY A 163 13.50 -9.66 9.89
CA GLY A 163 14.13 -8.84 8.85
C GLY A 163 13.19 -8.61 7.68
N ILE A 164 12.48 -9.64 7.23
CA ILE A 164 11.46 -9.52 6.18
C ILE A 164 10.32 -8.60 6.65
N VAL A 165 9.82 -8.77 7.88
CA VAL A 165 8.81 -7.87 8.46
C VAL A 165 9.28 -6.41 8.44
N PHE A 166 10.53 -6.15 8.81
CA PHE A 166 11.11 -4.81 8.78
C PHE A 166 11.13 -4.22 7.36
N VAL A 167 11.54 -4.99 6.37
CA VAL A 167 11.55 -4.57 4.96
C VAL A 167 10.13 -4.26 4.48
N GLU A 168 9.18 -5.14 4.74
CA GLU A 168 7.78 -4.98 4.37
C GLU A 168 7.18 -3.73 5.02
N VAL A 169 7.38 -3.53 6.32
CA VAL A 169 6.93 -2.34 7.03
C VAL A 169 7.50 -1.07 6.42
N SER A 170 8.80 -1.06 6.08
CA SER A 170 9.47 0.09 5.45
C SER A 170 8.85 0.48 4.11
N TYR A 171 8.25 -0.48 3.40
CA TYR A 171 7.59 -0.26 2.13
C TYR A 171 6.11 0.10 2.25
N TYR A 172 5.38 -0.53 3.18
CA TYR A 172 3.93 -0.39 3.25
C TYR A 172 3.44 0.70 4.19
N PHE A 173 4.24 1.15 5.18
CA PHE A 173 3.81 2.25 6.05
C PHE A 173 3.47 3.55 5.28
N PRO A 174 4.14 3.93 4.17
CA PRO A 174 3.79 5.14 3.43
C PRO A 174 2.40 5.06 2.80
N PHE A 175 1.97 3.87 2.38
CA PHE A 175 0.62 3.66 1.85
C PHE A 175 -0.45 3.99 2.90
N VAL A 176 -0.30 3.45 4.11
CA VAL A 176 -1.20 3.75 5.23
C VAL A 176 -1.12 5.22 5.62
N PHE A 177 0.10 5.77 5.68
CA PHE A 177 0.37 7.17 5.96
C PHE A 177 -0.40 8.10 5.00
N MET A 178 -0.30 7.89 3.69
CA MET A 178 -0.99 8.70 2.69
C MET A 178 -2.51 8.67 2.85
N GLN A 179 -3.09 7.49 3.11
CA GLN A 179 -4.53 7.34 3.31
C GLN A 179 -5.01 8.10 4.55
N VAL A 180 -4.31 7.94 5.65
CA VAL A 180 -4.68 8.57 6.92
C VAL A 180 -4.48 10.10 6.88
N VAL A 181 -3.37 10.58 6.32
CA VAL A 181 -3.13 12.04 6.13
C VAL A 181 -4.23 12.65 5.28
N SER A 182 -4.58 12.01 4.16
CA SER A 182 -5.64 12.49 3.27
C SER A 182 -7.00 12.52 3.96
N ALA A 183 -7.28 11.55 4.83
CA ALA A 183 -8.50 11.53 5.63
C ALA A 183 -8.52 12.68 6.67
N LEU A 184 -7.40 12.90 7.37
CA LEU A 184 -7.27 13.97 8.35
C LEU A 184 -7.40 15.36 7.72
N GLU A 185 -6.87 15.57 6.51
CA GLU A 185 -6.95 16.84 5.79
C GLU A 185 -8.37 17.14 5.26
N ARG A 186 -9.19 16.13 5.03
CA ARG A 186 -10.58 16.28 4.59
C ARG A 186 -11.57 16.47 5.75
N MET A 187 -11.13 16.30 6.98
CA MET A 187 -11.98 16.56 8.14
C MET A 187 -12.31 18.03 8.21
N ASP A 188 -13.61 18.36 8.22
CA ASP A 188 -14.10 19.72 8.29
C ASP A 188 -13.73 20.35 9.66
N PRO A 189 -12.99 21.48 9.66
CA PRO A 189 -12.66 22.19 10.90
C PRO A 189 -13.89 22.58 11.75
N THR A 190 -15.05 22.74 11.10
CA THR A 190 -16.31 23.10 11.79
C THR A 190 -16.79 22.00 12.74
N LEU A 191 -16.47 20.74 12.48
CA LEU A 191 -16.78 19.63 13.38
C LEU A 191 -15.98 19.71 14.69
N GLU A 192 -14.71 20.10 14.59
CA GLU A 192 -13.88 20.33 15.78
C GLU A 192 -14.35 21.56 16.60
N GLU A 193 -14.74 22.61 15.89
CA GLU A 193 -15.26 23.82 16.50
C GLU A 193 -16.61 23.58 17.19
N SER A 194 -17.50 22.81 16.57
CA SER A 194 -18.76 22.36 17.14
C SER A 194 -18.58 21.49 18.39
N ALA A 195 -17.62 20.57 18.36
CA ALA A 195 -17.28 19.75 19.51
C ALA A 195 -16.71 20.59 20.67
N ARG A 196 -15.91 21.63 20.36
CA ARG A 196 -15.42 22.61 21.37
C ARG A 196 -16.54 23.39 22.01
N ILE A 197 -17.51 23.86 21.22
CA ILE A 197 -18.70 24.60 21.72
C ILE A 197 -19.53 23.67 22.61
N ALA A 198 -19.63 22.38 22.27
CA ALA A 198 -20.31 21.35 23.05
C ALA A 198 -19.57 20.91 24.33
N GLY A 199 -18.40 21.50 24.66
CA GLY A 199 -17.67 21.27 25.90
C GLY A 199 -16.63 20.15 25.86
N ALA A 200 -16.24 19.64 24.67
CA ALA A 200 -15.17 18.68 24.54
C ALA A 200 -13.81 19.30 24.93
N LYS A 201 -13.16 18.75 25.97
CA LYS A 201 -11.82 19.17 26.40
C LYS A 201 -10.76 18.68 25.42
N GLN A 202 -10.14 19.63 24.69
CA GLN A 202 -8.90 19.31 24.00
C GLN A 202 -7.70 19.28 24.96
N PRO A 203 -6.75 18.37 24.77
CA PRO A 203 -5.44 18.52 25.39
C PRO A 203 -4.77 19.78 24.79
N GLN A 204 -4.70 20.85 25.56
CA GLN A 204 -4.11 22.12 25.11
C GLN A 204 -2.59 21.93 24.96
N PRO A 205 -1.98 22.26 23.81
CA PRO A 205 -0.54 22.42 23.73
C PRO A 205 -0.16 23.63 24.59
N LYS A 206 0.67 23.41 25.59
CA LYS A 206 1.07 24.41 26.61
C LYS A 206 1.84 25.63 26.07
N HIS A 207 1.89 25.86 24.76
CA HIS A 207 2.76 26.86 24.14
C HIS A 207 2.09 28.05 23.43
N GLN A 208 0.76 28.18 23.46
CA GLN A 208 0.08 29.29 22.74
C GLN A 208 -0.12 30.61 23.53
N TRP A 209 0.45 30.74 24.73
CA TRP A 209 0.25 31.94 25.59
C TRP A 209 1.47 32.89 25.65
N ARG A 210 2.40 32.86 24.69
CA ARG A 210 3.47 33.88 24.63
C ARG A 210 3.43 34.65 23.31
N GLY A 211 2.47 35.56 23.17
CA GLY A 211 2.52 36.43 21.99
C GLY A 211 1.30 37.30 21.76
N ARG A 212 0.67 37.78 22.82
CA ARG A 212 -0.30 38.88 22.65
C ARG A 212 -0.43 39.74 23.90
N VAL A 213 0.64 40.42 24.23
CA VAL A 213 0.63 41.67 25.01
C VAL A 213 1.77 42.51 24.46
N GLY A 214 1.44 43.55 23.70
CA GLY A 214 2.37 44.52 23.14
C GLY A 214 1.64 45.37 22.12
#